data_532a372090787be23ab5d351bec2d88f
#
_entry.id   532a372090787be23ab5d351bec2d88f
#
_cell.length_a   1.000
_cell.length_b   1.000
_cell.length_c   1.000
_cell.angle_alpha   90.00
_cell.angle_beta   90.00
_cell.angle_gamma   90.00
#
_symmetry.space_group_name_H-M   'P 1'
#
loop_
_entity.id
_entity.type
_entity.pdbx_description
1 polymer ?
#
loop_
_entity_poly.entity_id
_entity_poly.type
_entity_poly.pdbx_seq_one_letter_code
_entity_poly.pdbx_strand_id
1 'polypeptide(L)'
;MTTSRLNRRALLRRCGSAIAVAPFVSLLGCGNRAPKVVQNPGGSPYQGTDDQLLDEMQRGSFEFFWNEANPATGQVKDRGYLNGNDNRTMSSIAATGFGLSALCIGDARGYAKSSDIADRVRNTLRFLWSTLPNVHGFYYHFVDMNTGARWEQVELSSIDTSLLLCGVLTARAYFADAEIQDLATKIYNRVDWPWMLNGGSTFSMGWKPESGFLDARWEHYCELMMIYLLGIGSPTNPVSADTWKAWTRPTVSFQGLTYISGNDPIFTHQYSQAWYDFRGKRDAYANYFDNSVTATKAHKLFCLSLHSQFSDYTDDLWGISASDYAKGYTAWGGPPAQGPIDGSVVPCATGGSLAFVFDDCIRVLRNIRGVYAPKAWGKYSFVDAFNPLTGWYDSDVLGIDLGITMLMAENHRTGLIWETFMKNPEARAAMQKAGFQNL
;
A
#
# COMPACT_ATOMS: atom_id res chain seq x y z
N MET A 1 0.71 15.04 26.72
CA MET A 1 1.15 15.79 25.53
C MET A 1 0.99 14.87 24.33
N THR A 2 -0.13 14.99 23.66
CA THR A 2 -0.46 14.18 22.46
C THR A 2 0.26 14.80 21.27
N THR A 3 1.37 14.18 20.86
CA THR A 3 2.00 14.50 19.58
C THR A 3 1.05 14.05 18.49
N SER A 4 0.43 14.98 17.77
CA SER A 4 -0.32 14.66 16.55
C SER A 4 0.62 13.99 15.56
N ARG A 5 0.53 12.67 15.45
CA ARG A 5 1.30 11.93 14.43
C ARG A 5 0.76 12.34 13.07
N LEU A 6 1.60 12.96 12.26
CA LEU A 6 1.29 13.30 10.87
C LEU A 6 0.88 12.02 10.14
N ASN A 7 -0.32 11.99 9.56
CA ASN A 7 -0.76 10.88 8.75
C ASN A 7 -0.13 10.97 7.34
N ARG A 8 -0.14 9.85 6.59
CA ARG A 8 0.41 9.70 5.24
C ARG A 8 0.06 10.86 4.29
N ARG A 9 -1.11 11.49 4.43
CA ARG A 9 -1.59 12.58 3.58
C ARG A 9 -1.10 13.97 3.98
N ALA A 10 -0.88 14.23 5.26
CA ALA A 10 -0.25 15.49 5.67
C ALA A 10 1.16 15.61 5.06
N LEU A 11 1.77 14.44 4.78
CA LEU A 11 3.05 14.34 4.13
C LEU A 11 2.97 14.55 2.61
N LEU A 12 2.00 13.92 1.93
CA LEU A 12 1.77 14.08 0.49
C LEU A 12 1.38 15.52 0.09
N ARG A 13 0.72 16.28 0.99
CA ARG A 13 0.44 17.71 0.80
C ARG A 13 1.70 18.58 0.64
N ARG A 14 2.85 18.16 1.20
CA ARG A 14 4.11 18.90 1.06
C ARG A 14 4.81 18.62 -0.28
N CYS A 15 4.47 17.54 -0.95
CA CYS A 15 5.05 17.18 -2.26
C CYS A 15 4.33 17.85 -3.44
N GLY A 16 3.07 18.32 -3.26
CA GLY A 16 2.28 18.98 -4.32
C GLY A 16 2.50 20.46 -4.52
N SER A 17 3.33 21.13 -3.69
CA SER A 17 3.68 22.53 -3.90
C SER A 17 4.92 22.62 -4.78
N ALA A 18 4.79 23.21 -5.97
CA ALA A 18 5.90 23.52 -6.87
C ALA A 18 7.02 24.22 -6.09
N ILE A 19 8.09 23.48 -5.77
CA ILE A 19 9.30 24.05 -5.17
C ILE A 19 10.06 24.72 -6.30
N ALA A 20 10.08 26.06 -6.28
CA ALA A 20 11.06 26.81 -7.03
C ALA A 20 12.46 26.29 -6.65
N VAL A 21 13.19 25.78 -7.64
CA VAL A 21 14.55 25.29 -7.50
C VAL A 21 15.44 26.48 -7.14
N ALA A 22 15.66 26.69 -5.83
CA ALA A 22 16.79 27.46 -5.37
C ALA A 22 18.00 26.53 -5.30
N PRO A 23 19.16 26.88 -5.84
CA PRO A 23 20.35 26.03 -5.72
C PRO A 23 20.79 26.03 -4.27
N PHE A 24 20.60 24.90 -3.60
CA PHE A 24 21.23 24.66 -2.31
C PHE A 24 22.72 24.48 -2.53
N VAL A 25 23.48 25.54 -2.31
CA VAL A 25 24.92 25.44 -2.09
C VAL A 25 25.08 24.72 -0.76
N SER A 26 25.46 23.46 -0.82
CA SER A 26 25.85 22.69 0.35
C SER A 26 27.12 23.29 0.96
N LEU A 27 26.97 23.93 2.10
CA LEU A 27 28.11 24.16 3.02
C LEU A 27 28.56 22.77 3.52
N LEU A 28 29.58 22.23 2.86
CA LEU A 28 30.35 21.08 3.31
C LEU A 28 31.09 21.46 4.59
N GLY A 29 30.41 21.26 5.72
CA GLY A 29 31.08 21.15 7.00
C GLY A 29 31.77 19.78 7.03
N CYS A 30 33.10 19.75 6.74
CA CYS A 30 33.94 18.57 6.98
C CYS A 30 34.06 18.32 8.49
N GLY A 31 33.06 17.73 9.08
CA GLY A 31 33.17 17.02 10.34
C GLY A 31 33.40 15.54 10.03
N ASN A 32 34.61 15.03 10.30
CA ASN A 32 34.94 13.61 10.33
C ASN A 32 34.04 12.91 11.38
N ARG A 33 32.76 12.60 11.01
CA ARG A 33 32.00 11.63 11.77
C ARG A 33 32.45 10.26 11.27
N ALA A 34 33.00 9.45 12.19
CA ALA A 34 33.27 8.04 11.93
C ALA A 34 32.02 7.40 11.29
N PRO A 35 32.17 6.56 10.24
CA PRO A 35 31.04 5.89 9.64
C PRO A 35 30.27 5.15 10.72
N LYS A 36 28.96 5.33 10.77
CA LYS A 36 28.09 4.58 11.67
C LYS A 36 28.17 3.11 11.25
N VAL A 37 28.67 2.26 12.14
CA VAL A 37 28.79 0.83 11.91
C VAL A 37 27.43 0.16 12.16
N VAL A 38 27.03 -0.74 11.26
CA VAL A 38 25.85 -1.59 11.45
C VAL A 38 25.98 -2.31 12.79
N GLN A 39 25.00 -2.15 13.67
CA GLN A 39 24.97 -2.87 14.94
C GLN A 39 24.67 -4.35 14.67
N ASN A 40 25.38 -5.25 15.38
CA ASN A 40 25.16 -6.70 15.23
C ASN A 40 23.68 -7.04 15.48
N PRO A 41 22.95 -7.53 14.46
CA PRO A 41 21.53 -7.83 14.57
C PRO A 41 21.23 -9.10 15.36
N GLY A 42 22.22 -9.97 15.59
CA GLY A 42 22.15 -11.15 16.46
C GLY A 42 21.50 -12.39 15.83
N GLY A 43 21.05 -12.33 14.60
CA GLY A 43 20.49 -13.48 13.88
C GLY A 43 21.52 -14.24 13.04
N SER A 44 21.04 -15.24 12.31
CA SER A 44 21.82 -16.08 11.38
C SER A 44 21.12 -16.14 10.02
N PRO A 45 21.83 -16.45 8.93
CA PRO A 45 21.22 -16.55 7.60
C PRO A 45 20.01 -17.50 7.60
N TYR A 46 18.94 -17.09 6.94
CA TYR A 46 17.73 -17.92 6.79
C TYR A 46 18.02 -19.19 6.00
N GLN A 47 17.63 -20.36 6.54
CA GLN A 47 17.95 -21.66 5.98
C GLN A 47 16.80 -22.28 5.16
N GLY A 48 15.59 -21.71 5.22
CA GLY A 48 14.44 -22.19 4.44
C GLY A 48 14.54 -21.88 2.95
N THR A 49 13.67 -22.48 2.16
CA THR A 49 13.48 -22.13 0.76
C THR A 49 12.75 -20.80 0.61
N ASP A 50 12.75 -20.24 -0.60
CA ASP A 50 11.99 -19.01 -0.90
C ASP A 50 10.49 -19.23 -0.71
N ASP A 51 9.96 -20.38 -1.14
CA ASP A 51 8.55 -20.72 -0.94
C ASP A 51 8.17 -20.86 0.54
N GLN A 52 9.06 -21.42 1.38
CA GLN A 52 8.87 -21.45 2.82
C GLN A 52 8.84 -20.03 3.42
N LEU A 53 9.74 -19.16 2.99
CA LEU A 53 9.72 -17.76 3.45
C LEU A 53 8.43 -17.05 3.04
N LEU A 54 8.00 -17.22 1.80
CA LEU A 54 6.76 -16.62 1.31
C LEU A 54 5.55 -17.13 2.10
N ASP A 55 5.50 -18.42 2.44
CA ASP A 55 4.41 -18.98 3.26
C ASP A 55 4.45 -18.45 4.70
N GLU A 56 5.62 -18.39 5.32
CA GLU A 56 5.79 -17.80 6.67
C GLU A 56 5.31 -16.35 6.70
N MET A 57 5.73 -15.56 5.71
CA MET A 57 5.37 -14.17 5.54
C MET A 57 3.86 -13.98 5.37
N GLN A 58 3.25 -14.75 4.46
CA GLN A 58 1.83 -14.66 4.15
C GLN A 58 0.98 -15.11 5.35
N ARG A 59 1.39 -16.17 6.04
CA ARG A 59 0.72 -16.65 7.25
C ARG A 59 0.76 -15.62 8.38
N GLY A 60 1.92 -15.03 8.64
CA GLY A 60 2.06 -13.97 9.66
C GLY A 60 1.22 -12.74 9.31
N SER A 61 1.22 -12.31 8.04
CA SER A 61 0.37 -11.21 7.58
C SER A 61 -1.12 -11.55 7.71
N PHE A 62 -1.53 -12.78 7.34
CA PHE A 62 -2.90 -13.24 7.52
C PHE A 62 -3.32 -13.20 9.00
N GLU A 63 -2.44 -13.61 9.92
CA GLU A 63 -2.72 -13.55 11.36
C GLU A 63 -2.99 -12.13 11.86
N PHE A 64 -2.34 -11.11 11.28
CA PHE A 64 -2.68 -9.72 11.58
C PHE A 64 -4.12 -9.41 11.16
N PHE A 65 -4.49 -9.68 9.92
CA PHE A 65 -5.83 -9.41 9.41
C PHE A 65 -6.92 -10.25 10.09
N TRP A 66 -6.55 -11.39 10.66
CA TRP A 66 -7.44 -12.25 11.42
C TRP A 66 -7.61 -11.81 12.88
N ASN A 67 -6.51 -11.51 13.56
CA ASN A 67 -6.48 -11.24 15.00
C ASN A 67 -6.68 -9.77 15.34
N GLU A 68 -6.19 -8.84 14.51
CA GLU A 68 -6.29 -7.40 14.72
C GLU A 68 -7.50 -6.79 13.98
N ALA A 69 -8.44 -7.60 13.55
CA ALA A 69 -9.76 -7.19 13.09
C ALA A 69 -10.82 -7.49 14.15
N ASN A 70 -11.81 -6.59 14.28
CA ASN A 70 -12.99 -6.88 15.11
C ASN A 70 -13.85 -7.97 14.42
N PRO A 71 -14.12 -9.12 15.06
CA PRO A 71 -14.86 -10.21 14.42
C PRO A 71 -16.31 -9.88 14.07
N ALA A 72 -16.94 -8.93 14.74
CA ALA A 72 -18.32 -8.54 14.50
C ALA A 72 -18.45 -7.50 13.37
N THR A 73 -17.50 -6.58 13.26
CA THR A 73 -17.54 -5.48 12.28
C THR A 73 -16.62 -5.72 11.09
N GLY A 74 -15.66 -6.63 11.22
CA GLY A 74 -14.62 -6.90 10.22
C GLY A 74 -13.61 -5.76 10.02
N GLN A 75 -13.72 -4.67 10.79
CA GLN A 75 -12.82 -3.53 10.66
C GLN A 75 -11.42 -3.91 11.17
N VAL A 76 -10.41 -3.72 10.32
CA VAL A 76 -9.02 -4.04 10.60
C VAL A 76 -8.32 -2.81 11.17
N LYS A 77 -7.55 -3.00 12.24
CA LYS A 77 -6.71 -1.93 12.80
C LYS A 77 -5.77 -1.34 11.75
N ASP A 78 -5.49 -0.04 11.85
CA ASP A 78 -4.45 0.61 11.04
C ASP A 78 -3.08 -0.06 11.28
N ARG A 79 -2.77 -0.30 12.54
CA ARG A 79 -1.53 -0.90 13.02
C ARG A 79 -1.74 -1.78 14.24
N GLY A 80 -0.80 -2.66 14.52
CA GLY A 80 -0.78 -3.47 15.72
C GLY A 80 0.64 -3.68 16.22
N TYR A 81 0.80 -4.04 17.48
CA TYR A 81 2.11 -4.45 17.97
C TYR A 81 2.56 -5.74 17.29
N LEU A 82 3.82 -5.76 16.84
CA LEU A 82 4.45 -6.98 16.28
C LEU A 82 4.30 -8.17 17.23
N ASN A 83 4.44 -7.92 18.53
CA ASN A 83 4.31 -8.90 19.59
C ASN A 83 3.51 -8.33 20.76
N GLY A 84 2.79 -9.18 21.47
CA GLY A 84 2.00 -8.79 22.63
C GLY A 84 0.54 -8.49 22.31
N ASN A 85 -0.15 -7.87 23.28
CA ASN A 85 -1.56 -7.50 23.17
C ASN A 85 -1.67 -6.03 22.82
N ASP A 86 -2.58 -5.71 21.90
CA ASP A 86 -2.87 -4.36 21.46
C ASP A 86 -4.35 -4.04 21.70
N ASN A 87 -4.62 -3.03 22.51
CA ASN A 87 -5.97 -2.58 22.83
C ASN A 87 -6.39 -1.29 22.07
N ARG A 88 -5.59 -0.84 21.11
CA ARG A 88 -5.95 0.27 20.23
C ARG A 88 -7.15 -0.13 19.36
N THR A 89 -8.04 0.83 19.08
CA THR A 89 -9.29 0.62 18.33
C THR A 89 -9.37 1.40 17.01
N MET A 90 -8.35 2.19 16.69
CA MET A 90 -8.28 2.88 15.41
C MET A 90 -8.13 1.87 14.28
N SER A 91 -9.11 1.82 13.39
CA SER A 91 -9.06 1.01 12.17
C SER A 91 -8.87 1.89 10.93
N SER A 92 -8.24 1.30 9.91
CA SER A 92 -8.09 1.88 8.57
C SER A 92 -9.03 1.15 7.60
N ILE A 93 -9.79 1.92 6.82
CA ILE A 93 -10.62 1.33 5.77
C ILE A 93 -9.76 0.72 4.66
N ALA A 94 -8.57 1.26 4.39
CA ALA A 94 -7.61 0.66 3.46
C ALA A 94 -7.09 -0.68 3.99
N ALA A 95 -6.68 -0.76 5.28
CA ALA A 95 -6.28 -2.02 5.89
C ALA A 95 -7.43 -3.06 5.87
N THR A 96 -8.68 -2.62 6.02
CA THR A 96 -9.86 -3.50 5.87
C THR A 96 -10.00 -4.02 4.43
N GLY A 97 -9.70 -3.21 3.42
CA GLY A 97 -9.68 -3.63 2.01
C GLY A 97 -8.59 -4.66 1.72
N PHE A 98 -7.37 -4.42 2.19
CA PHE A 98 -6.30 -5.43 2.15
C PHE A 98 -6.70 -6.70 2.90
N GLY A 99 -7.34 -6.56 4.06
CA GLY A 99 -7.84 -7.66 4.87
C GLY A 99 -8.85 -8.55 4.15
N LEU A 100 -9.81 -7.97 3.41
CA LEU A 100 -10.74 -8.75 2.59
C LEU A 100 -10.02 -9.59 1.52
N SER A 101 -8.99 -9.04 0.89
CA SER A 101 -8.16 -9.77 -0.06
C SER A 101 -7.29 -10.82 0.64
N ALA A 102 -6.74 -10.50 1.82
CA ALA A 102 -5.98 -11.42 2.65
C ALA A 102 -6.82 -12.62 3.12
N LEU A 103 -8.12 -12.41 3.39
CA LEU A 103 -9.05 -13.50 3.72
C LEU A 103 -9.24 -14.46 2.52
N CYS A 104 -9.27 -13.95 1.28
CA CYS A 104 -9.30 -14.80 0.08
C CYS A 104 -8.01 -15.65 -0.04
N ILE A 105 -6.85 -15.05 0.21
CA ILE A 105 -5.57 -15.78 0.23
C ILE A 105 -5.56 -16.81 1.35
N GLY A 106 -6.00 -16.43 2.56
CA GLY A 106 -6.06 -17.31 3.71
C GLY A 106 -6.95 -18.54 3.49
N ASP A 107 -8.07 -18.36 2.80
CA ASP A 107 -8.95 -19.46 2.39
C ASP A 107 -8.26 -20.38 1.37
N ALA A 108 -7.70 -19.82 0.31
CA ALA A 108 -6.98 -20.58 -0.72
C ALA A 108 -5.77 -21.35 -0.18
N ARG A 109 -5.11 -20.81 0.86
CA ARG A 109 -3.94 -21.41 1.52
C ARG A 109 -4.29 -22.30 2.71
N GLY A 110 -5.55 -22.33 3.14
CA GLY A 110 -5.98 -23.09 4.33
C GLY A 110 -5.42 -22.56 5.65
N TYR A 111 -5.24 -21.23 5.76
CA TYR A 111 -4.74 -20.63 7.00
C TYR A 111 -5.78 -20.56 8.11
N ALA A 112 -7.05 -20.60 7.76
CA ALA A 112 -8.18 -20.77 8.68
C ALA A 112 -9.29 -21.57 7.99
N LYS A 113 -10.31 -21.95 8.74
CA LYS A 113 -11.44 -22.73 8.22
C LYS A 113 -12.28 -21.87 7.26
N SER A 114 -12.55 -22.37 6.06
CA SER A 114 -13.28 -21.64 4.99
C SER A 114 -14.61 -21.06 5.45
N SER A 115 -15.38 -21.81 6.29
CA SER A 115 -16.64 -21.29 6.82
C SER A 115 -16.46 -20.05 7.69
N ASP A 116 -15.43 -20.03 8.51
CA ASP A 116 -15.16 -18.95 9.48
C ASP A 116 -14.65 -17.71 8.73
N ILE A 117 -13.87 -17.94 7.66
CA ILE A 117 -13.45 -16.88 6.73
C ILE A 117 -14.64 -16.27 6.01
N ALA A 118 -15.54 -17.09 5.45
CA ALA A 118 -16.75 -16.60 4.78
C ALA A 118 -17.67 -15.83 5.73
N ASP A 119 -17.81 -16.28 6.99
CA ASP A 119 -18.55 -15.56 8.02
C ASP A 119 -17.93 -14.19 8.32
N ARG A 120 -16.61 -14.13 8.44
CA ARG A 120 -15.89 -12.87 8.64
C ARG A 120 -16.12 -11.91 7.46
N VAL A 121 -16.04 -12.37 6.23
CA VAL A 121 -16.30 -11.56 5.03
C VAL A 121 -17.76 -11.05 5.03
N ARG A 122 -18.76 -11.90 5.32
CA ARG A 122 -20.15 -11.48 5.42
C ARG A 122 -20.35 -10.39 6.49
N ASN A 123 -19.79 -10.57 7.68
CA ASN A 123 -19.89 -9.59 8.76
C ASN A 123 -19.26 -8.26 8.35
N THR A 124 -18.10 -8.29 7.72
CA THR A 124 -17.44 -7.09 7.19
C THR A 124 -18.32 -6.35 6.20
N LEU A 125 -18.86 -7.05 5.21
CA LEU A 125 -19.69 -6.43 4.17
C LEU A 125 -21.04 -5.92 4.72
N ARG A 126 -21.65 -6.63 5.66
CA ARG A 126 -22.86 -6.16 6.37
C ARG A 126 -22.59 -4.85 7.10
N PHE A 127 -21.48 -4.78 7.83
CA PHE A 127 -21.10 -3.56 8.56
C PHE A 127 -20.81 -2.39 7.62
N LEU A 128 -20.06 -2.61 6.53
CA LEU A 128 -19.79 -1.60 5.50
C LEU A 128 -21.06 -1.07 4.85
N TRP A 129 -22.03 -1.95 4.61
CA TRP A 129 -23.30 -1.58 3.96
C TRP A 129 -24.24 -0.83 4.88
N SER A 130 -24.47 -1.35 6.09
CA SER A 130 -25.56 -0.92 6.96
C SER A 130 -25.17 0.05 8.07
N THR A 131 -23.89 0.05 8.47
CA THR A 131 -23.48 0.72 9.71
C THR A 131 -22.37 1.74 9.50
N LEU A 132 -21.36 1.44 8.69
CA LEU A 132 -20.20 2.32 8.54
C LEU A 132 -20.61 3.66 7.89
N PRO A 133 -20.38 4.80 8.56
CA PRO A 133 -20.73 6.13 8.05
C PRO A 133 -20.02 6.41 6.73
N ASN A 134 -20.78 6.91 5.75
CA ASN A 134 -20.27 7.32 4.45
C ASN A 134 -21.06 8.51 3.93
N VAL A 135 -20.45 9.27 3.03
CA VAL A 135 -21.14 10.34 2.28
C VAL A 135 -20.88 10.09 0.80
N HIS A 136 -21.95 10.03 0.00
CA HIS A 136 -21.85 9.68 -1.40
C HIS A 136 -21.12 8.34 -1.67
N GLY A 137 -21.16 7.40 -0.72
CA GLY A 137 -20.47 6.10 -0.81
C GLY A 137 -18.98 6.12 -0.47
N PHE A 138 -18.38 7.29 -0.19
CA PHE A 138 -17.01 7.39 0.30
C PHE A 138 -16.97 7.31 1.83
N TYR A 139 -15.93 6.69 2.37
CA TYR A 139 -15.77 6.42 3.78
C TYR A 139 -14.66 7.26 4.42
N TYR A 140 -14.75 7.47 5.73
CA TYR A 140 -13.69 8.11 6.50
C TYR A 140 -12.42 7.25 6.54
N HIS A 141 -11.28 7.88 6.39
CA HIS A 141 -9.95 7.25 6.36
C HIS A 141 -9.74 6.31 7.55
N PHE A 142 -9.94 6.84 8.76
CA PHE A 142 -9.90 6.08 10.00
C PHE A 142 -11.22 6.14 10.74
N VAL A 143 -11.57 5.02 11.38
CA VAL A 143 -12.78 4.86 12.18
C VAL A 143 -12.47 4.06 13.44
N ASP A 144 -13.32 4.14 14.44
CA ASP A 144 -13.29 3.19 15.57
C ASP A 144 -13.76 1.81 15.08
N MET A 145 -12.96 0.77 15.30
CA MET A 145 -13.22 -0.57 14.79
C MET A 145 -14.47 -1.24 15.38
N ASN A 146 -14.96 -0.77 16.52
CA ASN A 146 -16.11 -1.36 17.21
C ASN A 146 -17.41 -0.72 16.76
N THR A 147 -17.40 0.61 16.59
CA THR A 147 -18.60 1.41 16.35
C THR A 147 -18.71 1.95 14.94
N GLY A 148 -17.61 2.03 14.19
CA GLY A 148 -17.53 2.71 12.91
C GLY A 148 -17.49 4.23 13.01
N ALA A 149 -17.49 4.81 14.23
CA ALA A 149 -17.44 6.25 14.40
C ALA A 149 -16.17 6.82 13.75
N ARG A 150 -16.32 7.97 13.06
CA ARG A 150 -15.20 8.72 12.48
C ARG A 150 -14.13 8.99 13.53
N TRP A 151 -12.87 8.67 13.20
CA TRP A 151 -11.76 8.96 14.11
C TRP A 151 -11.35 10.43 14.02
N GLU A 152 -11.42 11.15 15.12
CA GLU A 152 -11.10 12.59 15.16
C GLU A 152 -11.75 13.39 14.00
N GLN A 153 -10.96 14.19 13.29
CA GLN A 153 -11.42 15.00 12.15
C GLN A 153 -10.78 14.52 10.82
N VAL A 154 -10.60 13.19 10.65
CA VAL A 154 -10.11 12.65 9.40
C VAL A 154 -11.09 12.90 8.24
N GLU A 155 -10.58 12.97 7.04
CA GLU A 155 -11.39 13.14 5.83
C GLU A 155 -12.09 11.85 5.42
N LEU A 156 -13.14 11.98 4.64
CA LEU A 156 -13.56 10.95 3.69
C LEU A 156 -12.44 10.82 2.65
N SER A 157 -11.94 9.62 2.47
CA SER A 157 -10.76 9.38 1.64
C SER A 157 -11.15 8.74 0.32
N SER A 158 -10.75 9.35 -0.80
CA SER A 158 -10.97 8.76 -2.12
C SER A 158 -10.06 7.55 -2.38
N ILE A 159 -8.77 7.61 -1.99
CA ILE A 159 -7.85 6.49 -2.20
C ILE A 159 -8.13 5.33 -1.26
N ASP A 160 -8.34 5.59 0.04
CA ASP A 160 -8.58 4.51 1.00
C ASP A 160 -9.93 3.84 0.77
N THR A 161 -10.95 4.60 0.32
CA THR A 161 -12.19 4.02 -0.20
C THR A 161 -11.93 3.13 -1.41
N SER A 162 -11.04 3.52 -2.32
CA SER A 162 -10.70 2.70 -3.50
C SER A 162 -9.96 1.42 -3.12
N LEU A 163 -9.04 1.48 -2.17
CA LEU A 163 -8.37 0.29 -1.60
C LEU A 163 -9.39 -0.65 -0.93
N LEU A 164 -10.34 -0.09 -0.16
CA LEU A 164 -11.45 -0.86 0.42
C LEU A 164 -12.26 -1.57 -0.66
N LEU A 165 -12.65 -0.84 -1.71
CA LEU A 165 -13.46 -1.39 -2.81
C LEU A 165 -12.73 -2.45 -3.61
N CYS A 166 -11.41 -2.34 -3.79
CA CYS A 166 -10.61 -3.40 -4.40
C CYS A 166 -10.71 -4.70 -3.59
N GLY A 167 -10.65 -4.63 -2.26
CA GLY A 167 -10.89 -5.79 -1.40
C GLY A 167 -12.31 -6.32 -1.47
N VAL A 168 -13.32 -5.44 -1.45
CA VAL A 168 -14.74 -5.79 -1.59
C VAL A 168 -15.00 -6.52 -2.91
N LEU A 169 -14.47 -6.02 -4.02
CA LEU A 169 -14.63 -6.64 -5.34
C LEU A 169 -13.82 -7.95 -5.48
N THR A 170 -12.69 -8.08 -4.78
CA THR A 170 -11.96 -9.35 -4.70
C THR A 170 -12.80 -10.41 -4.00
N ALA A 171 -13.37 -10.08 -2.83
CA ALA A 171 -14.25 -10.99 -2.10
C ALA A 171 -15.49 -11.38 -2.92
N ARG A 172 -16.14 -10.43 -3.63
CA ARG A 172 -17.26 -10.69 -4.54
C ARG A 172 -16.93 -11.75 -5.59
N ALA A 173 -15.73 -11.63 -6.18
CA ALA A 173 -15.31 -12.50 -7.27
C ALA A 173 -14.77 -13.86 -6.79
N TYR A 174 -14.32 -13.93 -5.54
CA TYR A 174 -13.76 -15.14 -4.95
C TYR A 174 -14.82 -16.07 -4.37
N PHE A 175 -15.73 -15.56 -3.54
CA PHE A 175 -16.70 -16.37 -2.82
C PHE A 175 -17.97 -16.63 -3.66
N ALA A 176 -18.34 -17.91 -3.81
CA ALA A 176 -19.60 -18.32 -4.41
C ALA A 176 -20.76 -18.24 -3.39
N ASP A 177 -20.91 -17.08 -2.74
CA ASP A 177 -21.89 -16.79 -1.70
C ASP A 177 -22.78 -15.62 -2.15
N ALA A 178 -24.08 -15.86 -2.24
CA ALA A 178 -25.04 -14.89 -2.80
C ALA A 178 -25.11 -13.59 -1.97
N GLU A 179 -24.98 -13.67 -0.64
CA GLU A 179 -24.99 -12.48 0.21
C GLU A 179 -23.73 -11.65 0.07
N ILE A 180 -22.56 -12.30 0.01
CA ILE A 180 -21.28 -11.63 -0.24
C ILE A 180 -21.35 -10.91 -1.58
N GLN A 181 -21.83 -11.56 -2.64
CA GLN A 181 -21.93 -10.98 -3.98
C GLN A 181 -22.89 -9.80 -4.04
N ASP A 182 -24.07 -9.92 -3.39
CA ASP A 182 -25.08 -8.85 -3.34
C ASP A 182 -24.56 -7.62 -2.57
N LEU A 183 -24.05 -7.84 -1.35
CA LEU A 183 -23.55 -6.74 -0.52
C LEU A 183 -22.37 -6.03 -1.16
N ALA A 184 -21.40 -6.77 -1.69
CA ALA A 184 -20.24 -6.18 -2.37
C ALA A 184 -20.66 -5.37 -3.61
N THR A 185 -21.62 -5.86 -4.38
CA THR A 185 -22.18 -5.14 -5.52
C THR A 185 -22.87 -3.84 -5.07
N LYS A 186 -23.70 -3.89 -4.02
CA LYS A 186 -24.37 -2.71 -3.48
C LYS A 186 -23.38 -1.66 -2.94
N ILE A 187 -22.34 -2.10 -2.23
CA ILE A 187 -21.31 -1.23 -1.68
C ILE A 187 -20.57 -0.50 -2.80
N TYR A 188 -20.18 -1.19 -3.88
CA TYR A 188 -19.52 -0.57 -5.02
C TYR A 188 -20.45 0.38 -5.77
N ASN A 189 -21.69 -0.06 -6.03
CA ASN A 189 -22.65 0.69 -6.84
C ASN A 189 -23.15 1.98 -6.20
N ARG A 190 -23.06 2.13 -4.87
CA ARG A 190 -23.52 3.35 -4.20
C ARG A 190 -22.52 4.52 -4.28
N VAL A 191 -21.30 4.27 -4.76
CA VAL A 191 -20.27 5.33 -4.81
C VAL A 191 -20.59 6.32 -5.92
N ASP A 192 -20.73 7.58 -5.55
CA ASP A 192 -20.92 8.72 -6.47
C ASP A 192 -19.54 9.28 -6.87
N TRP A 193 -18.92 8.66 -7.86
CA TRP A 193 -17.60 9.06 -8.34
C TRP A 193 -17.58 10.49 -8.90
N PRO A 194 -18.59 10.95 -9.69
CA PRO A 194 -18.66 12.35 -10.12
C PRO A 194 -18.63 13.36 -8.98
N TRP A 195 -19.24 13.06 -7.83
CA TRP A 195 -19.20 13.94 -6.67
C TRP A 195 -17.76 14.23 -6.21
N MET A 196 -16.90 13.21 -6.19
CA MET A 196 -15.50 13.35 -5.75
C MET A 196 -14.63 14.09 -6.78
N LEU A 197 -15.07 14.22 -8.03
CA LEU A 197 -14.43 15.12 -9.02
C LEU A 197 -14.63 16.60 -8.65
N ASN A 198 -15.67 16.93 -7.89
CA ASN A 198 -16.00 18.31 -7.50
C ASN A 198 -15.91 19.30 -8.67
N GLY A 199 -16.55 18.95 -9.80
CA GLY A 199 -16.57 19.77 -11.02
C GLY A 199 -15.26 19.82 -11.82
N GLY A 200 -14.21 19.12 -11.35
CA GLY A 200 -12.92 19.04 -12.06
C GLY A 200 -12.79 17.78 -12.92
N SER A 201 -11.63 17.63 -13.55
CA SER A 201 -11.25 16.46 -14.36
C SER A 201 -10.42 15.43 -13.58
N THR A 202 -9.93 15.77 -12.40
CA THR A 202 -9.18 14.89 -11.49
C THR A 202 -9.92 14.76 -10.17
N PHE A 203 -9.72 13.64 -9.46
CA PHE A 203 -10.37 13.41 -8.18
C PHE A 203 -9.74 14.26 -7.07
N SER A 204 -10.56 14.86 -6.19
CA SER A 204 -10.09 15.37 -4.90
C SER A 204 -9.54 14.22 -4.05
N MET A 205 -8.52 14.48 -3.24
CA MET A 205 -7.99 13.48 -2.32
C MET A 205 -8.97 13.15 -1.17
N GLY A 206 -9.94 14.01 -0.92
CA GLY A 206 -10.96 13.74 0.08
C GLY A 206 -11.87 14.92 0.37
N TRP A 207 -12.77 14.70 1.34
CA TRP A 207 -13.76 15.69 1.78
C TRP A 207 -13.91 15.63 3.30
N LYS A 208 -14.19 16.78 3.91
CA LYS A 208 -14.50 16.91 5.34
C LYS A 208 -15.80 17.66 5.53
N PRO A 209 -16.66 17.26 6.50
CA PRO A 209 -17.88 18.02 6.78
C PRO A 209 -17.61 19.46 7.26
N GLU A 210 -16.45 19.70 7.89
CA GLU A 210 -16.07 21.01 8.42
C GLU A 210 -15.54 21.98 7.38
N SER A 211 -14.97 21.49 6.26
CA SER A 211 -14.25 22.36 5.31
C SER A 211 -14.52 22.04 3.83
N GLY A 212 -15.34 21.02 3.52
CA GLY A 212 -15.59 20.60 2.16
C GLY A 212 -14.45 19.80 1.55
N PHE A 213 -14.33 19.86 0.23
CA PHE A 213 -13.29 19.13 -0.51
C PHE A 213 -11.89 19.63 -0.16
N LEU A 214 -10.94 18.69 -0.14
CA LEU A 214 -9.53 19.04 -0.02
C LEU A 214 -9.03 19.65 -1.32
N ASP A 215 -8.16 20.66 -1.24
CA ASP A 215 -7.54 21.29 -2.41
C ASP A 215 -6.62 20.31 -3.16
N ALA A 216 -6.00 19.39 -2.45
CA ALA A 216 -5.12 18.37 -3.03
C ALA A 216 -5.92 17.40 -3.90
N ARG A 217 -5.37 17.09 -5.08
CA ARG A 217 -6.01 16.25 -6.08
C ARG A 217 -5.07 15.13 -6.55
N TRP A 218 -5.68 14.08 -7.09
CA TRP A 218 -4.97 12.98 -7.73
C TRP A 218 -4.65 13.34 -9.17
N GLU A 219 -3.59 14.12 -9.39
CA GLU A 219 -3.29 14.75 -10.69
C GLU A 219 -1.89 14.43 -11.25
N HIS A 220 -1.08 13.65 -10.50
CA HIS A 220 0.22 13.18 -10.93
C HIS A 220 0.33 11.67 -10.67
N TYR A 221 1.08 10.95 -11.50
CA TYR A 221 1.30 9.50 -11.32
C TYR A 221 1.71 9.17 -9.89
N CYS A 222 0.93 8.33 -9.28
CA CYS A 222 1.15 7.69 -7.97
C CYS A 222 0.24 6.45 -7.90
N GLU A 223 -0.23 6.04 -6.74
CA GLU A 223 -1.16 4.93 -6.56
C GLU A 223 -2.57 5.14 -7.13
N LEU A 224 -2.81 6.27 -7.76
CA LEU A 224 -4.11 6.76 -8.23
C LEU A 224 -4.82 5.90 -9.29
N MET A 225 -4.12 5.02 -10.01
CA MET A 225 -4.70 4.31 -11.16
C MET A 225 -5.98 3.55 -10.80
N MET A 226 -6.03 2.94 -9.61
CA MET A 226 -7.22 2.21 -9.16
C MET A 226 -8.44 3.11 -8.96
N ILE A 227 -8.27 4.36 -8.48
CA ILE A 227 -9.38 5.31 -8.28
C ILE A 227 -10.06 5.58 -9.62
N TYR A 228 -9.25 5.92 -10.65
CA TYR A 228 -9.75 6.22 -11.97
C TYR A 228 -10.42 5.03 -12.62
N LEU A 229 -9.80 3.85 -12.54
CA LEU A 229 -10.37 2.63 -13.13
C LEU A 229 -11.67 2.21 -12.42
N LEU A 230 -11.75 2.30 -11.09
CA LEU A 230 -13.00 2.05 -10.37
C LEU A 230 -14.10 3.07 -10.77
N GLY A 231 -13.75 4.35 -10.87
CA GLY A 231 -14.71 5.38 -11.28
C GLY A 231 -15.19 5.22 -12.71
N ILE A 232 -14.30 4.92 -13.67
CA ILE A 232 -14.64 4.68 -15.09
C ILE A 232 -15.47 3.41 -15.27
N GLY A 233 -15.18 2.39 -14.44
CA GLY A 233 -15.88 1.10 -14.48
C GLY A 233 -17.23 1.09 -13.78
N SER A 234 -17.57 2.11 -13.00
CA SER A 234 -18.82 2.12 -12.22
C SER A 234 -20.05 1.94 -13.12
N PRO A 235 -20.97 1.01 -12.77
CA PRO A 235 -22.18 0.79 -13.55
C PRO A 235 -23.29 1.79 -13.23
N THR A 236 -23.19 2.49 -12.10
CA THR A 236 -24.26 3.41 -11.61
C THR A 236 -23.88 4.88 -11.78
N ASN A 237 -22.69 5.26 -11.32
CA ASN A 237 -22.22 6.65 -11.33
C ASN A 237 -20.81 6.72 -11.97
N PRO A 238 -20.66 6.40 -13.26
CA PRO A 238 -19.34 6.40 -13.89
C PRO A 238 -18.82 7.83 -14.12
N VAL A 239 -17.51 7.97 -14.10
CA VAL A 239 -16.84 9.15 -14.66
C VAL A 239 -16.45 8.90 -16.11
N SER A 240 -16.26 9.99 -16.88
CA SER A 240 -15.78 9.89 -18.26
C SER A 240 -14.42 9.20 -18.33
N ALA A 241 -14.21 8.39 -19.36
CA ALA A 241 -12.91 7.80 -19.65
C ALA A 241 -11.81 8.87 -19.91
N ASP A 242 -12.19 10.11 -20.25
CA ASP A 242 -11.24 11.20 -20.39
C ASP A 242 -10.56 11.60 -19.07
N THR A 243 -11.14 11.25 -17.91
CA THR A 243 -10.49 11.45 -16.62
C THR A 243 -9.18 10.67 -16.51
N TRP A 244 -9.04 9.54 -17.23
CA TRP A 244 -7.79 8.79 -17.33
C TRP A 244 -6.65 9.60 -17.96
N LYS A 245 -6.99 10.54 -18.84
CA LYS A 245 -6.03 11.42 -19.53
C LYS A 245 -5.70 12.68 -18.72
N ALA A 246 -6.49 12.98 -17.68
CA ALA A 246 -6.42 14.26 -16.97
C ALA A 246 -5.23 14.38 -16.00
N TRP A 247 -4.65 13.28 -15.58
CA TRP A 247 -3.50 13.28 -14.67
C TRP A 247 -2.18 13.12 -15.45
N THR A 248 -1.12 13.71 -14.91
CA THR A 248 0.18 13.77 -15.57
C THR A 248 1.02 12.53 -15.25
N ARG A 249 1.97 12.25 -16.14
CA ARG A 249 2.90 11.11 -16.06
C ARG A 249 4.35 11.60 -16.18
N PRO A 250 4.86 12.30 -15.13
CA PRO A 250 6.23 12.81 -15.17
C PRO A 250 7.21 11.65 -15.32
N THR A 251 8.31 11.89 -16.04
CA THR A 251 9.40 10.93 -16.19
C THR A 251 10.56 11.27 -15.27
N VAL A 252 11.15 10.25 -14.67
CA VAL A 252 12.35 10.31 -13.83
C VAL A 252 13.43 9.47 -14.48
N SER A 253 14.68 9.93 -14.46
CA SER A 253 15.83 9.17 -14.89
C SER A 253 16.85 9.03 -13.76
N PHE A 254 17.30 7.83 -13.51
CA PHE A 254 18.32 7.53 -12.52
C PHE A 254 19.24 6.41 -13.01
N GLN A 255 20.54 6.64 -13.05
CA GLN A 255 21.57 5.68 -13.50
C GLN A 255 21.22 4.93 -14.80
N GLY A 256 20.72 5.66 -15.80
CA GLY A 256 20.36 5.11 -17.11
C GLY A 256 18.99 4.46 -17.21
N LEU A 257 18.25 4.35 -16.13
CA LEU A 257 16.86 3.89 -16.09
C LEU A 257 15.91 5.08 -16.17
N THR A 258 14.94 5.04 -17.09
CA THR A 258 13.91 6.07 -17.25
C THR A 258 12.54 5.44 -17.08
N TYR A 259 11.69 6.05 -16.24
CA TYR A 259 10.36 5.57 -15.90
C TYR A 259 9.42 6.71 -15.49
N ILE A 260 8.13 6.46 -15.50
CA ILE A 260 7.10 7.40 -15.03
C ILE A 260 7.02 7.31 -13.51
N SER A 261 7.13 8.46 -12.83
CA SER A 261 6.93 8.58 -11.37
C SER A 261 6.55 10.00 -11.01
N GLY A 262 5.77 10.18 -9.95
CA GLY A 262 5.53 11.48 -9.32
C GLY A 262 6.62 11.87 -8.31
N ASN A 263 7.73 11.14 -8.23
CA ASN A 263 8.78 11.25 -7.20
C ASN A 263 8.30 10.90 -5.78
N ASP A 264 7.29 10.09 -5.70
CA ASP A 264 6.75 9.60 -4.42
C ASP A 264 7.47 8.31 -3.97
N PRO A 265 7.25 7.84 -2.73
CA PRO A 265 7.80 6.56 -2.27
C PRO A 265 7.40 5.38 -3.16
N ILE A 266 8.20 4.28 -3.12
CA ILE A 266 8.04 3.14 -4.03
C ILE A 266 6.65 2.49 -3.99
N PHE A 267 5.91 2.58 -2.88
CA PHE A 267 4.55 2.01 -2.77
C PHE A 267 3.60 2.53 -3.86
N THR A 268 3.82 3.74 -4.38
CA THR A 268 2.99 4.34 -5.45
C THR A 268 3.01 3.51 -6.74
N HIS A 269 4.07 2.73 -6.94
CA HIS A 269 4.19 1.78 -8.04
C HIS A 269 3.56 0.40 -7.74
N GLN A 270 3.15 0.15 -6.50
CA GLN A 270 2.72 -1.17 -6.04
C GLN A 270 1.20 -1.29 -5.91
N TYR A 271 0.54 -0.32 -5.26
CA TYR A 271 -0.83 -0.49 -4.74
C TYR A 271 -1.88 -0.76 -5.82
N SER A 272 -1.93 0.02 -6.90
CA SER A 272 -2.87 -0.25 -8.00
C SER A 272 -2.60 -1.61 -8.66
N GLN A 273 -1.34 -2.04 -8.68
CA GLN A 273 -0.90 -3.28 -9.29
C GLN A 273 -1.18 -4.52 -8.43
N ALA A 274 -1.57 -4.34 -7.16
CA ALA A 274 -1.94 -5.48 -6.33
C ALA A 274 -3.23 -6.17 -6.81
N TRP A 275 -4.14 -5.42 -7.43
CA TRP A 275 -5.44 -5.92 -7.90
C TRP A 275 -5.61 -5.87 -9.42
N TYR A 276 -5.31 -4.72 -10.05
CA TYR A 276 -5.38 -4.61 -11.51
C TYR A 276 -4.17 -5.29 -12.16
N ASP A 277 -4.43 -6.29 -13.01
CA ASP A 277 -3.37 -6.98 -13.75
C ASP A 277 -2.96 -6.17 -15.00
N PHE A 278 -1.88 -5.40 -14.86
CA PHE A 278 -1.31 -4.61 -15.95
C PHE A 278 -0.26 -5.40 -16.78
N ARG A 279 0.03 -6.65 -16.44
CA ARG A 279 1.02 -7.46 -17.17
C ARG A 279 0.61 -7.66 -18.62
N GLY A 280 1.56 -7.50 -19.54
CA GLY A 280 1.32 -7.68 -20.97
C GLY A 280 0.29 -6.69 -21.55
N LYS A 281 0.08 -5.55 -20.92
CA LYS A 281 -0.88 -4.51 -21.34
C LYS A 281 -0.23 -3.15 -21.37
N ARG A 282 -0.70 -2.31 -22.27
CA ARG A 282 -0.34 -0.91 -22.33
C ARG A 282 -1.55 -0.05 -22.71
N ASP A 283 -1.52 1.21 -22.29
CA ASP A 283 -2.35 2.27 -22.86
C ASP A 283 -1.57 3.12 -23.87
N ALA A 284 -2.07 4.30 -24.20
CA ALA A 284 -1.38 5.23 -25.08
C ALA A 284 -0.08 5.81 -24.49
N TYR A 285 0.13 5.67 -23.18
CA TYR A 285 1.22 6.32 -22.45
C TYR A 285 2.31 5.33 -22.05
N ALA A 286 1.94 4.16 -21.50
CA ALA A 286 2.90 3.22 -20.91
C ALA A 286 2.40 1.76 -20.83
N ASN A 287 3.35 0.86 -20.68
CA ASN A 287 3.17 -0.40 -19.96
C ASN A 287 3.49 -0.13 -18.48
N TYR A 288 2.47 -0.05 -17.64
CA TYR A 288 2.65 0.32 -16.22
C TYR A 288 3.29 -0.78 -15.39
N PHE A 289 3.18 -2.05 -15.80
CA PHE A 289 3.89 -3.13 -15.13
C PHE A 289 5.41 -3.01 -15.35
N ASP A 290 5.85 -2.88 -16.61
CA ASP A 290 7.27 -2.69 -16.92
C ASP A 290 7.82 -1.38 -16.34
N ASN A 291 6.97 -0.35 -16.26
CA ASN A 291 7.31 0.89 -15.56
C ASN A 291 7.62 0.65 -14.08
N SER A 292 6.81 -0.15 -13.37
CA SER A 292 7.04 -0.48 -11.97
C SER A 292 8.25 -1.40 -11.76
N VAL A 293 8.53 -2.31 -12.70
CA VAL A 293 9.78 -3.08 -12.75
C VAL A 293 10.99 -2.14 -12.82
N THR A 294 10.94 -1.17 -13.74
CA THR A 294 12.04 -0.20 -13.93
C THR A 294 12.20 0.70 -12.71
N ALA A 295 11.09 1.18 -12.14
CA ALA A 295 11.10 1.99 -10.91
C ALA A 295 11.72 1.23 -9.73
N THR A 296 11.39 -0.05 -9.55
CA THR A 296 11.95 -0.88 -8.47
C THR A 296 13.45 -1.09 -8.65
N LYS A 297 13.93 -1.33 -9.88
CA LYS A 297 15.36 -1.41 -10.18
C LYS A 297 16.09 -0.10 -9.89
N ALA A 298 15.50 1.03 -10.29
CA ALA A 298 16.05 2.35 -10.01
C ALA A 298 16.09 2.63 -8.50
N HIS A 299 15.07 2.22 -7.76
CA HIS A 299 15.02 2.36 -6.30
C HIS A 299 16.12 1.54 -5.60
N LYS A 300 16.35 0.30 -6.03
CA LYS A 300 17.50 -0.50 -5.55
C LYS A 300 18.81 0.25 -5.80
N LEU A 301 19.07 0.67 -7.04
CA LEU A 301 20.30 1.41 -7.38
C LEU A 301 20.45 2.71 -6.58
N PHE A 302 19.34 3.39 -6.28
CA PHE A 302 19.32 4.57 -5.45
C PHE A 302 19.79 4.25 -4.02
N CYS A 303 19.22 3.25 -3.36
CA CYS A 303 19.68 2.83 -2.03
C CYS A 303 21.16 2.45 -2.05
N LEU A 304 21.63 1.64 -3.02
CA LEU A 304 23.03 1.26 -3.13
C LEU A 304 23.96 2.46 -3.36
N SER A 305 23.53 3.49 -4.08
CA SER A 305 24.32 4.71 -4.30
C SER A 305 24.56 5.50 -3.01
N LEU A 306 23.77 5.26 -1.98
CA LEU A 306 23.88 5.88 -0.66
C LEU A 306 24.76 5.08 0.32
N HIS A 307 25.34 3.95 -0.11
CA HIS A 307 26.15 3.07 0.76
C HIS A 307 27.27 3.80 1.51
N SER A 308 27.94 4.75 0.88
CA SER A 308 28.99 5.54 1.53
C SER A 308 28.47 6.39 2.71
N GLN A 309 27.19 6.75 2.69
CA GLN A 309 26.51 7.52 3.73
C GLN A 309 25.78 6.61 4.73
N PHE A 310 25.19 5.53 4.24
CA PHE A 310 24.43 4.54 5.00
C PHE A 310 24.96 3.14 4.64
N SER A 311 25.94 2.66 5.41
CA SER A 311 26.68 1.43 5.11
C SER A 311 25.85 0.14 5.18
N ASP A 312 24.64 0.22 5.68
CA ASP A 312 23.64 -0.87 5.69
C ASP A 312 23.02 -1.12 4.32
N TYR A 313 22.96 -0.10 3.44
CA TYR A 313 22.41 -0.31 2.09
C TYR A 313 23.38 -1.13 1.23
N THR A 314 23.02 -2.37 1.00
CA THR A 314 23.76 -3.38 0.22
C THR A 314 22.82 -4.13 -0.68
N ASP A 315 23.34 -5.02 -1.55
CA ASP A 315 22.49 -5.92 -2.37
C ASP A 315 21.55 -6.81 -1.53
N ASP A 316 21.94 -7.07 -0.28
CA ASP A 316 21.18 -7.91 0.64
C ASP A 316 20.27 -7.10 1.59
N LEU A 317 20.35 -5.77 1.56
CA LEU A 317 19.56 -4.90 2.42
C LEU A 317 19.33 -3.54 1.77
N TRP A 318 18.14 -3.32 1.26
CA TRP A 318 17.71 -2.07 0.64
C TRP A 318 16.19 -1.96 0.66
N GLY A 319 15.67 -0.80 0.34
CA GLY A 319 14.25 -0.55 0.17
C GLY A 319 13.71 0.38 1.26
N ILE A 320 13.19 1.51 0.80
CA ILE A 320 12.53 2.53 1.62
C ILE A 320 11.19 2.89 0.98
N SER A 321 10.20 3.16 1.85
CA SER A 321 8.84 3.53 1.45
C SER A 321 8.27 4.51 2.49
N ALA A 322 6.98 4.75 2.50
CA ALA A 322 6.36 5.43 3.63
C ALA A 322 6.30 4.48 4.82
N SER A 323 6.73 4.90 5.99
CA SER A 323 6.77 4.08 7.20
C SER A 323 6.87 4.89 8.49
N ASP A 324 6.76 4.22 9.61
CA ASP A 324 7.19 4.77 10.90
C ASP A 324 8.73 4.90 10.93
N TYR A 325 9.23 5.74 11.82
CA TYR A 325 10.62 5.87 12.20
C TYR A 325 10.72 6.36 13.64
N ALA A 326 11.91 6.45 14.20
CA ALA A 326 12.13 6.78 15.61
C ALA A 326 11.43 8.07 16.12
N LYS A 327 10.99 8.96 15.23
CA LYS A 327 10.34 10.24 15.57
C LYS A 327 8.89 10.36 15.07
N GLY A 328 8.30 9.31 14.52
CA GLY A 328 6.93 9.31 14.00
C GLY A 328 6.82 8.61 12.65
N TYR A 329 6.00 9.13 11.73
CA TYR A 329 5.76 8.58 10.39
C TYR A 329 6.31 9.52 9.30
N THR A 330 6.91 8.96 8.24
CA THR A 330 7.42 9.74 7.12
C THR A 330 7.27 9.00 5.78
N ALA A 331 7.17 9.75 4.69
CA ALA A 331 7.43 9.22 3.35
C ALA A 331 8.91 9.37 3.06
N TRP A 332 9.64 8.27 2.99
CA TRP A 332 11.03 8.27 2.61
C TRP A 332 11.16 8.60 1.13
N GLY A 333 12.28 9.18 0.76
CA GLY A 333 12.55 9.58 -0.61
C GLY A 333 12.80 8.41 -1.55
N GLY A 334 13.06 8.77 -2.78
CA GLY A 334 13.40 7.85 -3.87
C GLY A 334 14.24 8.58 -4.93
N PRO A 335 14.60 7.92 -6.03
CA PRO A 335 15.37 8.58 -7.09
C PRO A 335 14.57 9.75 -7.70
N PRO A 336 15.21 10.87 -8.02
CA PRO A 336 16.63 11.19 -7.85
C PRO A 336 17.00 11.90 -6.53
N ALA A 337 16.69 11.40 -5.38
CA ALA A 337 16.97 11.96 -4.06
C ALA A 337 15.88 12.91 -3.54
N GLN A 338 14.63 12.49 -3.62
CA GLN A 338 13.48 13.19 -3.04
C GLN A 338 13.25 12.76 -1.58
N GLY A 339 12.87 13.71 -0.74
CA GLY A 339 12.44 13.47 0.64
C GLY A 339 13.57 13.12 1.63
N PRO A 340 13.20 12.82 2.89
CA PRO A 340 14.14 12.45 3.93
C PRO A 340 14.72 11.04 3.70
N ILE A 341 15.96 10.83 4.18
CA ILE A 341 16.67 9.55 4.15
C ILE A 341 17.57 9.49 5.39
N ASP A 342 17.55 8.37 6.13
CA ASP A 342 18.35 8.24 7.37
C ASP A 342 19.03 6.86 7.54
N GLY A 343 18.94 5.97 6.54
CA GLY A 343 19.42 4.60 6.60
C GLY A 343 18.37 3.60 7.13
N SER A 344 17.12 4.03 7.23
CA SER A 344 16.02 3.09 7.55
C SER A 344 15.76 2.12 6.41
N VAL A 345 15.33 0.92 6.77
CA VAL A 345 14.88 -0.15 5.87
C VAL A 345 13.43 -0.45 6.15
N VAL A 346 12.63 -0.54 5.09
CA VAL A 346 11.18 -0.75 5.14
C VAL A 346 10.85 -2.03 4.39
N PRO A 347 10.52 -3.14 5.09
CA PRO A 347 10.34 -4.45 4.46
C PRO A 347 9.28 -4.48 3.37
N CYS A 348 8.18 -3.70 3.49
CA CYS A 348 7.14 -3.65 2.47
C CYS A 348 7.61 -3.03 1.14
N ALA A 349 8.70 -2.25 1.14
CA ALA A 349 9.28 -1.73 -0.10
C ALA A 349 9.72 -2.87 -1.04
N THR A 350 10.37 -3.89 -0.49
CA THR A 350 10.74 -5.09 -1.25
C THR A 350 9.60 -6.12 -1.29
N GLY A 351 8.86 -6.32 -0.20
CA GLY A 351 7.70 -7.20 -0.14
C GLY A 351 6.63 -6.86 -1.19
N GLY A 352 6.25 -5.59 -1.28
CA GLY A 352 5.30 -5.09 -2.28
C GLY A 352 5.85 -5.08 -3.73
N SER A 353 7.16 -5.29 -3.90
CA SER A 353 7.81 -5.35 -5.22
C SER A 353 8.16 -6.78 -5.69
N LEU A 354 7.80 -7.81 -4.92
CA LEU A 354 8.12 -9.21 -5.23
C LEU A 354 7.70 -9.65 -6.64
N ALA A 355 6.54 -9.19 -7.10
CA ALA A 355 6.05 -9.55 -8.43
C ALA A 355 6.75 -8.78 -9.57
N PHE A 356 7.55 -7.75 -9.28
CA PHE A 356 8.28 -6.97 -10.27
C PHE A 356 9.71 -7.47 -10.48
N VAL A 357 10.46 -7.67 -9.39
CA VAL A 357 11.88 -8.06 -9.41
C VAL A 357 12.15 -9.08 -8.28
N PHE A 358 11.67 -10.29 -8.45
CA PHE A 358 11.65 -11.32 -7.43
C PHE A 358 13.01 -11.57 -6.79
N ASP A 359 14.03 -11.88 -7.59
CA ASP A 359 15.35 -12.31 -7.06
C ASP A 359 16.01 -11.25 -6.19
N ASP A 360 15.87 -9.98 -6.56
CA ASP A 360 16.41 -8.87 -5.78
C ASP A 360 15.62 -8.66 -4.47
N CYS A 361 14.31 -8.78 -4.52
CA CYS A 361 13.44 -8.56 -3.36
C CYS A 361 13.52 -9.71 -2.37
N ILE A 362 13.45 -10.97 -2.83
CA ILE A 362 13.47 -12.12 -1.94
C ILE A 362 14.81 -12.23 -1.20
N ARG A 363 15.92 -11.82 -1.81
CA ARG A 363 17.24 -11.75 -1.18
C ARG A 363 17.22 -10.86 0.06
N VAL A 364 16.62 -9.67 -0.03
CA VAL A 364 16.48 -8.74 1.10
C VAL A 364 15.60 -9.36 2.19
N LEU A 365 14.44 -9.90 1.81
CA LEU A 365 13.51 -10.50 2.77
C LEU A 365 14.12 -11.70 3.49
N ARG A 366 14.90 -12.54 2.79
CA ARG A 366 15.68 -13.64 3.41
C ARG A 366 16.69 -13.10 4.42
N ASN A 367 17.40 -12.03 4.07
CA ASN A 367 18.36 -11.41 4.97
C ASN A 367 17.67 -10.83 6.22
N ILE A 368 16.56 -10.12 6.05
CA ILE A 368 15.79 -9.59 7.20
C ILE A 368 15.27 -10.74 8.05
N ARG A 369 14.64 -11.77 7.46
CA ARG A 369 14.08 -12.93 8.17
C ARG A 369 15.15 -13.77 8.88
N GLY A 370 16.36 -13.79 8.38
CA GLY A 370 17.47 -14.50 9.00
C GLY A 370 18.25 -13.62 9.98
N VAL A 371 19.03 -12.72 9.42
CA VAL A 371 20.03 -11.94 10.17
C VAL A 371 19.38 -10.94 11.14
N TYR A 372 18.27 -10.30 10.75
CA TYR A 372 17.58 -9.30 11.55
C TYR A 372 16.37 -9.83 12.33
N ALA A 373 16.04 -11.13 12.19
CA ALA A 373 14.87 -11.75 12.80
C ALA A 373 14.70 -11.50 14.31
N PRO A 374 15.74 -11.46 15.15
CA PRO A 374 15.55 -11.27 16.59
C PRO A 374 14.79 -9.98 16.96
N LYS A 375 14.75 -8.99 16.05
CA LYS A 375 14.08 -7.70 16.28
C LYS A 375 13.13 -7.27 15.16
N ALA A 376 13.39 -7.70 13.90
CA ALA A 376 12.63 -7.28 12.74
C ALA A 376 11.55 -8.28 12.30
N TRP A 377 11.38 -9.39 13.03
CA TRP A 377 10.40 -10.43 12.75
C TRP A 377 9.65 -10.84 14.02
N GLY A 378 8.36 -11.08 13.89
CA GLY A 378 7.54 -11.54 15.01
C GLY A 378 6.25 -12.23 14.58
N LYS A 379 5.24 -12.17 15.43
CA LYS A 379 3.95 -12.83 15.23
C LYS A 379 3.31 -12.51 13.87
N TYR A 380 3.39 -11.24 13.45
CA TYR A 380 2.76 -10.75 12.24
C TYR A 380 3.73 -10.59 11.07
N SER A 381 4.83 -11.33 11.03
CA SER A 381 5.88 -11.26 10.02
C SER A 381 6.86 -10.11 10.28
N PHE A 382 7.14 -9.25 9.31
CA PHE A 382 8.11 -8.16 9.43
C PHE A 382 7.56 -6.96 10.20
N VAL A 383 8.41 -6.28 10.98
CA VAL A 383 8.14 -4.94 11.50
C VAL A 383 7.86 -3.96 10.35
N ASP A 384 7.22 -2.84 10.67
CA ASP A 384 7.00 -1.79 9.69
C ASP A 384 8.33 -1.24 9.13
N ALA A 385 9.24 -0.83 10.00
CA ALA A 385 10.55 -0.34 9.62
C ALA A 385 11.61 -0.58 10.70
N PHE A 386 12.88 -0.49 10.32
CA PHE A 386 14.00 -0.51 11.25
C PHE A 386 15.22 0.23 10.68
N ASN A 387 16.14 0.63 11.55
CA ASN A 387 17.36 1.31 11.15
C ASN A 387 18.58 0.61 11.80
N PRO A 388 19.34 -0.20 11.03
CA PRO A 388 20.47 -0.97 11.54
C PRO A 388 21.60 -0.09 12.08
N LEU A 389 21.76 1.13 11.58
CA LEU A 389 22.83 2.06 11.97
C LEU A 389 22.56 2.70 13.33
N THR A 390 21.30 2.82 13.72
CA THR A 390 20.90 3.39 15.02
C THR A 390 20.49 2.33 16.02
N GLY A 391 20.22 1.11 15.56
CA GLY A 391 19.66 0.03 16.37
C GLY A 391 18.19 0.21 16.73
N TRP A 392 17.47 1.11 16.03
CA TRP A 392 16.04 1.29 16.18
C TRP A 392 15.28 0.25 15.37
N TYR A 393 14.26 -0.32 15.97
CA TYR A 393 13.29 -1.22 15.34
C TYR A 393 11.90 -0.78 15.76
N ASP A 394 10.97 -0.77 14.83
CA ASP A 394 9.59 -0.48 15.19
C ASP A 394 9.00 -1.58 16.08
N SER A 395 8.10 -1.21 16.93
CA SER A 395 7.26 -2.15 17.68
C SER A 395 5.98 -2.51 16.96
N ASP A 396 5.62 -1.74 15.94
CA ASP A 396 4.38 -1.87 15.19
C ASP A 396 4.59 -2.58 13.84
N VAL A 397 3.50 -3.11 13.35
CA VAL A 397 3.25 -3.47 11.95
C VAL A 397 2.08 -2.65 11.45
N LEU A 398 2.09 -2.26 10.17
CA LEU A 398 1.02 -1.51 9.53
C LEU A 398 0.19 -2.43 8.63
N GLY A 399 -1.15 -2.33 8.73
CA GLY A 399 -2.04 -3.20 7.96
C GLY A 399 -1.87 -3.06 6.45
N ILE A 400 -1.66 -1.83 5.95
CA ILE A 400 -1.44 -1.61 4.51
C ILE A 400 -0.11 -2.20 4.02
N ASP A 401 0.94 -2.21 4.84
CA ASP A 401 2.28 -2.68 4.48
C ASP A 401 2.36 -4.20 4.51
N LEU A 402 1.73 -4.83 5.51
CA LEU A 402 1.52 -6.27 5.51
C LEU A 402 0.62 -6.69 4.34
N GLY A 403 -0.40 -5.89 4.03
CA GLY A 403 -1.34 -6.14 2.94
C GLY A 403 -0.66 -6.15 1.58
N ILE A 404 0.06 -5.09 1.23
CA ILE A 404 0.75 -5.05 -0.07
C ILE A 404 1.79 -6.16 -0.19
N THR A 405 2.52 -6.47 0.89
CA THR A 405 3.50 -7.55 0.92
C THR A 405 2.82 -8.91 0.67
N MET A 406 1.72 -9.19 1.36
CA MET A 406 0.98 -10.45 1.22
C MET A 406 0.37 -10.63 -0.18
N LEU A 407 -0.27 -9.57 -0.72
CA LEU A 407 -0.92 -9.64 -2.01
C LEU A 407 0.11 -9.81 -3.15
N MET A 408 1.22 -9.09 -3.11
CA MET A 408 2.24 -9.18 -4.15
C MET A 408 3.05 -10.47 -4.06
N ALA A 409 3.24 -11.03 -2.87
CA ALA A 409 3.77 -12.38 -2.70
C ALA A 409 2.85 -13.43 -3.34
N GLU A 410 1.52 -13.35 -3.10
CA GLU A 410 0.56 -14.27 -3.71
C GLU A 410 0.45 -14.10 -5.22
N ASN A 411 0.47 -12.86 -5.69
CA ASN A 411 0.47 -12.58 -7.12
C ASN A 411 1.72 -13.12 -7.82
N HIS A 412 2.88 -13.07 -7.17
CA HIS A 412 4.09 -13.72 -7.69
C HIS A 412 3.95 -15.25 -7.70
N ARG A 413 3.44 -15.85 -6.63
CA ARG A 413 3.33 -17.32 -6.48
C ARG A 413 2.31 -17.93 -7.45
N THR A 414 1.14 -17.32 -7.58
CA THR A 414 -0.01 -17.95 -8.28
C THR A 414 -0.80 -17.01 -9.18
N GLY A 415 -0.68 -15.69 -9.01
CA GLY A 415 -1.55 -14.73 -9.69
C GLY A 415 -2.97 -14.65 -9.12
N LEU A 416 -3.26 -15.28 -7.98
CA LEU A 416 -4.60 -15.45 -7.44
C LEU A 416 -5.39 -14.14 -7.33
N ILE A 417 -4.80 -13.07 -6.81
CA ILE A 417 -5.51 -11.80 -6.62
C ILE A 417 -5.78 -11.15 -7.98
N TRP A 418 -4.83 -11.13 -8.88
CA TRP A 418 -5.02 -10.63 -10.24
C TRP A 418 -6.14 -11.37 -10.97
N GLU A 419 -6.07 -12.70 -11.01
CA GLU A 419 -7.06 -13.52 -11.69
C GLU A 419 -8.45 -13.33 -11.08
N THR A 420 -8.54 -13.27 -9.75
CA THR A 420 -9.81 -13.12 -9.04
C THR A 420 -10.39 -11.73 -9.26
N PHE A 421 -9.62 -10.67 -9.02
CA PHE A 421 -10.10 -9.29 -9.18
C PHE A 421 -10.53 -9.00 -10.61
N MET A 422 -9.78 -9.47 -11.59
CA MET A 422 -10.07 -9.29 -13.02
C MET A 422 -11.26 -10.11 -13.53
N LYS A 423 -11.88 -10.98 -12.70
CA LYS A 423 -13.21 -11.59 -13.03
C LYS A 423 -14.33 -10.55 -12.99
N ASN A 424 -14.17 -9.45 -12.24
CA ASN A 424 -15.14 -8.38 -12.19
C ASN A 424 -15.26 -7.71 -13.57
N PRO A 425 -16.47 -7.69 -14.18
CA PRO A 425 -16.64 -7.13 -15.53
C PRO A 425 -16.33 -5.62 -15.57
N GLU A 426 -16.58 -4.91 -14.49
CA GLU A 426 -16.32 -3.47 -14.36
C GLU A 426 -14.82 -3.14 -14.44
N ALA A 427 -13.96 -3.99 -13.85
CA ALA A 427 -12.52 -3.82 -13.90
C ALA A 427 -12.00 -3.94 -15.34
N ARG A 428 -12.46 -4.97 -16.08
CA ARG A 428 -12.10 -5.16 -17.50
C ARG A 428 -12.63 -4.05 -18.38
N ALA A 429 -13.89 -3.67 -18.20
CA ALA A 429 -14.51 -2.60 -18.96
C ALA A 429 -13.82 -1.24 -18.71
N ALA A 430 -13.39 -0.97 -17.47
CA ALA A 430 -12.65 0.23 -17.13
C ALA A 430 -11.31 0.29 -17.86
N MET A 431 -10.54 -0.78 -17.85
CA MET A 431 -9.25 -0.85 -18.58
C MET A 431 -9.46 -0.65 -20.08
N GLN A 432 -10.48 -1.29 -20.66
CA GLN A 432 -10.80 -1.11 -22.09
C GLN A 432 -11.17 0.35 -22.40
N LYS A 433 -12.05 0.98 -21.60
CA LYS A 433 -12.46 2.38 -21.77
C LYS A 433 -11.28 3.34 -21.58
N ALA A 434 -10.34 3.03 -20.68
CA ALA A 434 -9.10 3.78 -20.48
C ALA A 434 -8.07 3.60 -21.62
N GLY A 435 -8.36 2.71 -22.58
CA GLY A 435 -7.54 2.51 -23.77
C GLY A 435 -6.45 1.44 -23.62
N PHE A 436 -6.53 0.57 -22.62
CA PHE A 436 -5.59 -0.55 -22.48
C PHE A 436 -5.78 -1.59 -23.57
N GLN A 437 -4.68 -2.04 -24.12
CA GLN A 437 -4.58 -3.08 -25.14
C GLN A 437 -3.52 -4.11 -24.71
N ASN A 438 -3.68 -5.35 -25.15
CA ASN A 438 -2.64 -6.37 -24.97
C ASN A 438 -1.43 -6.03 -25.86
N LEU A 439 -0.24 -6.36 -25.37
CA LEU A 439 1.03 -6.25 -26.10
C LEU A 439 1.20 -7.37 -27.12
#